data_c2ac9ee2d236c432864d22ce2dda872b
#
_entry.id   c2ac9ee2d236c432864d22ce2dda872b
#
_cell.length_a   1.000
_cell.length_b   1.000
_cell.length_c   1.000
_cell.angle_alpha   90.00
_cell.angle_beta   90.00
_cell.angle_gamma   90.00
#
_symmetry.space_group_name_H-M   'P 1'
#
loop_
_entity.id
_entity.type
_entity.pdbx_description
1 polymer ?
#
loop_
_entity_poly.entity_id
_entity_poly.type
_entity_poly.pdbx_seq_one_letter_code
_entity_poly.pdbx_strand_id
1 'polypeptide(L)'
;EGIDITANQYPYDASATGLKAAVVPRWAESGGNDSLFVRYKNPLLKIKILEETKENIALRGGPEKLLIVKSEVDAYDGKNVAEIALILQLSPEETVFKILEKGYARVASFNMNEKDILNFMKQPWVVTGSDGNEGHPRKYGSFPKKYNKYVKEDSIISVAKFINGSSSETAAIFKIPNRGKIKEGYFADVIIFDPKTFKDKANYTDATLYAEGLK
;
A
#
# COMPACT_ATOMS: atom_id res chain seq x y z
N GLU A 1 -11.71 4.96 -29.46
CA GLU A 1 -12.83 4.01 -29.43
C GLU A 1 -13.86 4.29 -28.32
N GLY A 2 -13.81 5.47 -27.67
CA GLY A 2 -14.89 5.96 -26.80
C GLY A 2 -15.01 5.32 -25.41
N ILE A 3 -13.96 4.65 -24.91
CA ILE A 3 -13.93 4.13 -23.54
C ILE A 3 -13.19 5.13 -22.65
N ASP A 4 -13.90 5.68 -21.67
CA ASP A 4 -13.30 6.51 -20.62
C ASP A 4 -12.64 5.62 -19.57
N ILE A 5 -11.32 5.75 -19.44
CA ILE A 5 -10.53 5.04 -18.42
C ILE A 5 -9.97 6.06 -17.45
N THR A 6 -10.17 5.83 -16.16
CA THR A 6 -9.59 6.62 -15.08
C THR A 6 -8.92 5.70 -14.07
N ALA A 7 -7.93 6.23 -13.35
CA ALA A 7 -7.25 5.53 -12.27
C ALA A 7 -7.02 6.45 -11.07
N ASN A 8 -6.85 5.88 -9.90
CA ASN A 8 -6.33 6.59 -8.74
C ASN A 8 -4.97 6.01 -8.32
N GLN A 9 -4.17 6.85 -7.67
CA GLN A 9 -2.81 6.50 -7.26
C GLN A 9 -2.48 7.10 -5.90
N TYR A 10 -1.85 6.31 -5.03
CA TYR A 10 -1.15 6.80 -3.84
C TYR A 10 0.35 6.97 -4.12
N PRO A 11 1.04 7.93 -3.44
CA PRO A 11 2.42 8.28 -3.75
C PRO A 11 3.44 7.47 -2.91
N TYR A 12 3.36 6.15 -2.98
CA TYR A 12 4.25 5.24 -2.25
C TYR A 12 4.73 4.12 -3.17
N ASP A 13 5.94 3.65 -2.92
CA ASP A 13 6.62 2.58 -3.65
C ASP A 13 6.32 1.16 -3.11
N ALA A 14 5.53 1.08 -2.03
CA ALA A 14 5.08 -0.18 -1.48
C ALA A 14 3.55 -0.33 -1.55
N SER A 15 3.10 -1.53 -1.85
CA SER A 15 1.71 -1.98 -1.64
C SER A 15 1.54 -2.57 -0.24
N ALA A 16 0.30 -2.67 0.27
CA ALA A 16 0.02 -3.35 1.52
C ALA A 16 -1.09 -4.38 1.37
N THR A 17 -0.83 -5.59 1.90
CA THR A 17 -1.77 -6.70 1.86
C THR A 17 -1.46 -7.69 2.99
N GLY A 18 -2.25 -8.76 3.15
CA GLY A 18 -1.88 -9.88 4.02
C GLY A 18 -0.69 -10.64 3.46
N LEU A 19 0.24 -11.06 4.32
CA LEU A 19 1.44 -11.82 3.91
C LEU A 19 1.07 -13.08 3.11
N LYS A 20 0.04 -13.80 3.56
CA LYS A 20 -0.49 -14.96 2.84
C LYS A 20 -0.89 -14.59 1.41
N ALA A 21 -1.74 -13.59 1.25
CA ALA A 21 -2.20 -13.13 -0.06
C ALA A 21 -1.08 -12.56 -0.94
N ALA A 22 0.03 -12.11 -0.34
CA ALA A 22 1.18 -11.60 -1.08
C ALA A 22 1.98 -12.70 -1.77
N VAL A 23 2.26 -13.82 -1.07
CA VAL A 23 3.29 -14.76 -1.53
C VAL A 23 2.87 -16.23 -1.51
N VAL A 24 1.78 -16.61 -0.84
CA VAL A 24 1.32 -18.01 -0.86
C VAL A 24 0.59 -18.31 -2.18
N PRO A 25 0.81 -19.47 -2.81
CA PRO A 25 0.09 -19.85 -4.03
C PRO A 25 -1.42 -19.90 -3.83
N ARG A 26 -2.19 -19.31 -4.75
CA ARG A 26 -3.65 -19.21 -4.64
C ARG A 26 -4.37 -20.55 -4.47
N TRP A 27 -3.92 -21.59 -5.17
CA TRP A 27 -4.49 -22.94 -5.04
C TRP A 27 -4.30 -23.50 -3.64
N ALA A 28 -3.17 -23.16 -2.96
CA ALA A 28 -2.89 -23.61 -1.60
C ALA A 28 -3.79 -22.92 -0.56
N GLU A 29 -4.23 -21.67 -0.82
CA GLU A 29 -5.12 -20.90 0.05
C GLU A 29 -6.59 -21.36 0.02
N SER A 30 -7.00 -22.08 -1.00
CA SER A 30 -8.40 -22.50 -1.18
C SER A 30 -8.92 -23.27 0.03
N GLY A 31 -10.06 -22.87 0.59
CA GLY A 31 -10.64 -23.43 1.80
C GLY A 31 -10.12 -22.84 3.11
N GLY A 32 -9.36 -21.72 3.04
CA GLY A 32 -8.92 -20.99 4.23
C GLY A 32 -7.64 -21.52 4.89
N ASN A 33 -7.33 -20.98 6.09
CA ASN A 33 -6.06 -21.29 6.78
C ASN A 33 -5.93 -22.77 7.16
N ASP A 34 -6.98 -23.39 7.67
CA ASP A 34 -6.92 -24.80 8.08
C ASP A 34 -6.57 -25.69 6.89
N SER A 35 -7.21 -25.46 5.75
CA SER A 35 -6.93 -26.18 4.51
C SER A 35 -5.51 -25.93 3.99
N LEU A 36 -4.99 -24.72 4.12
CA LEU A 36 -3.62 -24.40 3.79
C LEU A 36 -2.64 -25.23 4.62
N PHE A 37 -2.81 -25.25 5.95
CA PHE A 37 -1.90 -25.98 6.82
C PHE A 37 -2.06 -27.50 6.74
N VAL A 38 -3.23 -28.01 6.39
CA VAL A 38 -3.39 -29.44 6.03
C VAL A 38 -2.55 -29.78 4.80
N ARG A 39 -2.60 -28.95 3.74
CA ARG A 39 -1.76 -29.13 2.54
C ARG A 39 -0.27 -28.99 2.86
N TYR A 40 0.11 -27.99 3.67
CA TYR A 40 1.50 -27.74 4.05
C TYR A 40 2.11 -28.89 4.88
N LYS A 41 1.31 -29.67 5.61
CA LYS A 41 1.74 -30.88 6.33
C LYS A 41 1.94 -32.09 5.42
N ASN A 42 1.37 -32.10 4.21
CA ASN A 42 1.61 -33.15 3.25
C ASN A 42 2.99 -32.97 2.59
N PRO A 43 3.93 -33.94 2.67
CA PRO A 43 5.28 -33.76 2.18
C PRO A 43 5.41 -33.37 0.71
N LEU A 44 4.59 -33.97 -0.16
CA LEU A 44 4.63 -33.70 -1.60
C LEU A 44 4.05 -32.31 -1.94
N LEU A 45 2.97 -31.93 -1.29
CA LEU A 45 2.37 -30.61 -1.49
C LEU A 45 3.22 -29.51 -0.87
N LYS A 46 3.90 -29.78 0.25
CA LYS A 46 4.81 -28.83 0.90
C LYS A 46 5.92 -28.38 -0.03
N ILE A 47 6.57 -29.32 -0.73
CA ILE A 47 7.64 -28.99 -1.69
C ILE A 47 7.12 -28.00 -2.71
N LYS A 48 6.02 -28.32 -3.37
CA LYS A 48 5.42 -27.44 -4.39
C LYS A 48 4.99 -26.08 -3.83
N ILE A 49 4.40 -26.05 -2.62
CA ILE A 49 4.00 -24.80 -1.96
C ILE A 49 5.21 -23.92 -1.69
N LEU A 50 6.30 -24.48 -1.19
CA LEU A 50 7.52 -23.71 -0.88
C LEU A 50 8.19 -23.20 -2.16
N GLU A 51 8.28 -24.00 -3.22
CA GLU A 51 8.82 -23.58 -4.52
C GLU A 51 8.04 -22.40 -5.10
N GLU A 52 6.72 -22.50 -5.22
CA GLU A 52 5.88 -21.42 -5.72
C GLU A 52 5.88 -20.19 -4.79
N THR A 53 5.97 -20.37 -3.47
CA THR A 53 6.11 -19.25 -2.52
C THR A 53 7.45 -18.52 -2.74
N LYS A 54 8.54 -19.25 -2.95
CA LYS A 54 9.86 -18.69 -3.27
C LYS A 54 9.81 -17.88 -4.58
N GLU A 55 9.16 -18.40 -5.61
CA GLU A 55 8.95 -17.67 -6.88
C GLU A 55 8.14 -16.40 -6.66
N ASN A 56 7.04 -16.45 -5.89
CA ASN A 56 6.21 -15.28 -5.57
C ASN A 56 6.99 -14.23 -4.74
N ILE A 57 7.86 -14.63 -3.84
CA ILE A 57 8.77 -13.72 -3.12
C ILE A 57 9.73 -13.06 -4.11
N ALA A 58 10.31 -13.81 -5.04
CA ALA A 58 11.21 -13.28 -6.06
C ALA A 58 10.52 -12.29 -7.00
N LEU A 59 9.27 -12.57 -7.43
CA LEU A 59 8.46 -11.66 -8.23
C LEU A 59 8.14 -10.33 -7.53
N ARG A 60 8.20 -10.30 -6.20
CA ARG A 60 8.05 -9.08 -5.40
C ARG A 60 9.36 -8.36 -5.09
N GLY A 61 10.47 -8.81 -5.67
CA GLY A 61 11.79 -8.20 -5.53
C GLY A 61 12.64 -8.80 -4.41
N GLY A 62 12.23 -9.93 -3.81
CA GLY A 62 12.97 -10.63 -2.78
C GLY A 62 12.41 -10.45 -1.36
N PRO A 63 12.90 -11.24 -0.39
CA PRO A 63 12.39 -11.22 0.98
C PRO A 63 12.70 -9.92 1.72
N GLU A 64 13.74 -9.17 1.33
CA GLU A 64 14.10 -7.85 1.85
C GLU A 64 13.05 -6.78 1.51
N LYS A 65 12.28 -7.00 0.45
CA LYS A 65 11.21 -6.11 -0.01
C LYS A 65 9.86 -6.37 0.65
N LEU A 66 9.80 -7.31 1.58
CA LEU A 66 8.59 -7.73 2.28
C LEU A 66 8.68 -7.35 3.76
N LEU A 67 8.29 -6.13 4.10
CA LEU A 67 8.31 -5.60 5.47
C LEU A 67 7.04 -6.03 6.22
N ILE A 68 7.17 -6.75 7.33
CA ILE A 68 6.06 -7.06 8.21
C ILE A 68 5.69 -5.79 8.99
N VAL A 69 4.51 -5.25 8.71
CA VAL A 69 4.03 -4.01 9.35
C VAL A 69 3.10 -4.28 10.53
N LYS A 70 2.52 -5.49 10.60
CA LYS A 70 1.77 -6.00 11.75
C LYS A 70 1.67 -7.51 11.70
N SER A 71 1.86 -8.17 12.84
CA SER A 71 1.66 -9.60 13.01
C SER A 71 1.19 -9.95 14.42
N GLU A 72 0.88 -11.20 14.68
CA GLU A 72 0.54 -11.73 16.01
C GLU A 72 1.80 -11.88 16.90
N VAL A 73 2.97 -11.62 16.36
CA VAL A 73 4.26 -11.67 17.07
C VAL A 73 4.93 -10.31 16.97
N ASP A 74 4.78 -9.47 17.99
CA ASP A 74 5.30 -8.09 17.99
C ASP A 74 6.81 -8.01 17.65
N ALA A 75 7.58 -9.04 17.96
CA ALA A 75 9.01 -9.10 17.62
C ALA A 75 9.29 -9.14 16.10
N TYR A 76 8.32 -9.44 15.27
CA TYR A 76 8.42 -9.43 13.80
C TYR A 76 8.00 -8.10 13.18
N ASP A 77 7.22 -7.29 13.89
CA ASP A 77 6.77 -6.00 13.40
C ASP A 77 7.97 -5.08 13.15
N GLY A 78 7.99 -4.44 11.98
CA GLY A 78 9.08 -3.58 11.53
C GLY A 78 10.30 -4.30 10.95
N LYS A 79 10.28 -5.64 10.85
CA LYS A 79 11.33 -6.44 10.20
C LYS A 79 10.86 -6.97 8.84
N ASN A 80 11.79 -7.09 7.90
CA ASN A 80 11.48 -7.76 6.64
C ASN A 80 11.61 -9.30 6.77
N VAL A 81 11.08 -10.02 5.78
CA VAL A 81 11.10 -11.50 5.80
C VAL A 81 12.51 -12.06 5.83
N ALA A 82 13.51 -11.41 5.22
CA ALA A 82 14.90 -11.86 5.26
C ALA A 82 15.49 -11.75 6.67
N GLU A 83 15.24 -10.65 7.38
CA GLU A 83 15.69 -10.47 8.77
C GLU A 83 15.07 -11.51 9.70
N ILE A 84 13.78 -11.80 9.54
CA ILE A 84 13.10 -12.83 10.35
C ILE A 84 13.63 -14.22 9.99
N ALA A 85 13.92 -14.49 8.72
CA ALA A 85 14.51 -15.75 8.26
C ALA A 85 15.88 -16.01 8.93
N LEU A 86 16.72 -14.99 9.04
CA LEU A 86 18.00 -15.07 9.76
C LEU A 86 17.79 -15.37 11.26
N ILE A 87 16.83 -14.71 11.91
CA ILE A 87 16.53 -14.94 13.33
C ILE A 87 16.06 -16.38 13.56
N LEU A 88 15.21 -16.90 12.67
CA LEU A 88 14.64 -18.24 12.79
C LEU A 88 15.55 -19.34 12.23
N GLN A 89 16.63 -19.00 11.53
CA GLN A 89 17.51 -19.92 10.81
C GLN A 89 16.75 -20.79 9.80
N LEU A 90 15.81 -20.18 9.08
CA LEU A 90 14.94 -20.81 8.07
C LEU A 90 15.15 -20.14 6.71
N SER A 91 14.70 -20.81 5.64
CA SER A 91 14.57 -20.14 4.35
C SER A 91 13.47 -19.09 4.39
N PRO A 92 13.50 -18.06 3.50
CA PRO A 92 12.44 -17.04 3.45
C PRO A 92 11.05 -17.61 3.24
N GLU A 93 10.88 -18.62 2.37
CA GLU A 93 9.61 -19.29 2.11
C GLU A 93 9.11 -20.09 3.33
N GLU A 94 9.99 -20.76 4.07
CA GLU A 94 9.61 -21.43 5.32
C GLU A 94 9.27 -20.42 6.41
N THR A 95 9.97 -19.29 6.45
CA THR A 95 9.71 -18.19 7.38
C THR A 95 8.31 -17.63 7.19
N VAL A 96 7.82 -17.48 5.94
CA VAL A 96 6.44 -17.07 5.66
C VAL A 96 5.45 -17.99 6.37
N PHE A 97 5.61 -19.32 6.25
CA PHE A 97 4.71 -20.27 6.92
C PHE A 97 4.86 -20.23 8.43
N LYS A 98 6.06 -19.99 8.93
CA LYS A 98 6.30 -19.85 10.38
C LYS A 98 5.60 -18.64 10.98
N ILE A 99 5.57 -17.52 10.24
CA ILE A 99 4.80 -16.33 10.62
C ILE A 99 3.30 -16.63 10.58
N LEU A 100 2.82 -17.25 9.49
CA LEU A 100 1.38 -17.56 9.29
C LEU A 100 0.84 -18.61 10.26
N GLU A 101 1.68 -19.51 10.79
CA GLU A 101 1.33 -20.43 11.88
C GLU A 101 0.91 -19.71 13.16
N LYS A 102 1.43 -18.49 13.39
CA LYS A 102 1.09 -17.68 14.56
C LYS A 102 -0.19 -16.89 14.38
N GLY A 103 -0.65 -16.73 13.15
CA GLY A 103 -1.88 -16.01 12.82
C GLY A 103 -1.73 -15.07 11.63
N TYR A 104 -2.52 -14.01 11.63
CA TYR A 104 -2.52 -13.03 10.56
C TYR A 104 -1.25 -12.19 10.59
N ALA A 105 -0.67 -11.95 9.42
CA ALA A 105 0.41 -11.00 9.25
C ALA A 105 0.13 -10.10 8.04
N ARG A 106 0.47 -8.82 8.20
CA ARG A 106 0.36 -7.79 7.17
C ARG A 106 1.73 -7.37 6.69
N VAL A 107 1.87 -7.19 5.38
CA VAL A 107 3.13 -6.84 4.73
C VAL A 107 3.00 -5.57 3.92
N ALA A 108 4.00 -4.69 4.02
CA ALA A 108 4.30 -3.68 3.01
C ALA A 108 5.31 -4.30 2.03
N SER A 109 4.92 -4.38 0.76
CA SER A 109 5.73 -4.97 -0.31
C SER A 109 6.25 -3.87 -1.20
N PHE A 110 7.58 -3.64 -1.19
CA PHE A 110 8.27 -2.60 -1.96
C PHE A 110 8.50 -3.06 -3.40
N ASN A 111 7.43 -3.14 -4.16
CA ASN A 111 7.39 -3.72 -5.51
C ASN A 111 7.03 -2.70 -6.61
N MET A 112 7.03 -1.41 -6.31
CA MET A 112 6.74 -0.35 -7.27
C MET A 112 7.99 0.45 -7.60
N ASN A 113 8.04 0.97 -8.84
CA ASN A 113 9.13 1.80 -9.32
C ASN A 113 8.76 3.29 -9.26
N GLU A 114 9.65 4.13 -8.72
CA GLU A 114 9.38 5.56 -8.60
C GLU A 114 9.15 6.24 -9.96
N LYS A 115 9.87 5.82 -11.01
CA LYS A 115 9.66 6.37 -12.37
C LYS A 115 8.24 6.13 -12.88
N ASP A 116 7.68 4.95 -12.60
CA ASP A 116 6.31 4.63 -12.97
C ASP A 116 5.30 5.44 -12.14
N ILE A 117 5.55 5.60 -10.85
CA ILE A 117 4.75 6.46 -9.97
C ILE A 117 4.69 7.89 -10.52
N LEU A 118 5.84 8.47 -10.89
CA LEU A 118 5.92 9.81 -11.46
C LEU A 118 5.23 9.90 -12.83
N ASN A 119 5.41 8.89 -13.68
CA ASN A 119 4.80 8.84 -15.00
C ASN A 119 3.27 8.81 -14.92
N PHE A 120 2.70 7.93 -14.08
CA PHE A 120 1.25 7.88 -13.85
C PHE A 120 0.72 9.14 -13.19
N MET A 121 1.43 9.71 -12.21
CA MET A 121 1.02 10.92 -11.49
C MET A 121 0.80 12.12 -12.42
N LYS A 122 1.56 12.20 -13.52
CA LYS A 122 1.46 13.27 -14.54
C LYS A 122 0.25 13.11 -15.46
N GLN A 123 -0.32 11.92 -15.56
CA GLN A 123 -1.40 11.66 -16.52
C GLN A 123 -2.68 12.42 -16.14
N PRO A 124 -3.41 12.99 -17.13
CA PRO A 124 -4.63 13.74 -16.86
C PRO A 124 -5.77 12.89 -16.30
N TRP A 125 -5.77 11.60 -16.58
CA TRP A 125 -6.78 10.63 -16.15
C TRP A 125 -6.47 9.94 -14.80
N VAL A 126 -5.38 10.34 -14.11
CA VAL A 126 -5.00 9.79 -12.80
C VAL A 126 -5.28 10.80 -11.70
N VAL A 127 -6.13 10.41 -10.76
CA VAL A 127 -6.50 11.19 -9.57
C VAL A 127 -5.78 10.66 -8.32
N THR A 128 -5.95 11.33 -7.18
CA THR A 128 -5.36 10.92 -5.92
C THR A 128 -6.28 9.94 -5.19
N GLY A 129 -5.73 8.80 -4.79
CA GLY A 129 -6.37 7.86 -3.88
C GLY A 129 -5.41 7.47 -2.76
N SER A 130 -5.91 7.09 -1.61
CA SER A 130 -5.08 6.63 -0.49
C SER A 130 -4.99 5.11 -0.39
N ASP A 131 -6.00 4.39 -0.85
CA ASP A 131 -6.17 2.96 -0.55
C ASP A 131 -5.88 2.66 0.94
N GLY A 132 -6.38 3.59 1.80
CA GLY A 132 -6.01 3.69 3.20
C GLY A 132 -6.45 2.49 4.02
N ASN A 133 -5.48 1.81 4.62
CA ASN A 133 -5.71 0.72 5.56
C ASN A 133 -4.63 0.73 6.66
N GLU A 134 -4.79 -0.10 7.67
CA GLU A 134 -3.84 -0.18 8.79
C GLU A 134 -2.47 -0.70 8.37
N GLY A 135 -1.42 -0.26 9.08
CA GLY A 135 -0.05 -0.72 8.92
C GLY A 135 0.70 -0.14 7.71
N HIS A 136 0.09 0.79 6.96
CA HIS A 136 0.76 1.48 5.86
C HIS A 136 0.57 2.98 5.98
N PRO A 137 1.62 3.81 5.81
CA PRO A 137 1.54 5.27 5.97
C PRO A 137 0.57 5.95 5.00
N ARG A 138 0.18 5.29 3.91
CA ARG A 138 -0.72 5.85 2.89
C ARG A 138 -2.10 6.25 3.41
N LYS A 139 -2.56 5.67 4.54
CA LYS A 139 -3.84 6.02 5.14
C LYS A 139 -3.90 7.49 5.53
N TYR A 140 -2.86 7.98 6.17
CA TYR A 140 -2.77 9.36 6.66
C TYR A 140 -1.85 10.25 5.83
N GLY A 141 -0.91 9.66 5.10
CA GLY A 141 0.17 10.37 4.42
C GLY A 141 -0.04 10.60 2.92
N SER A 142 -1.01 9.95 2.24
CA SER A 142 -1.08 10.02 0.77
C SER A 142 -1.24 11.44 0.23
N PHE A 143 -2.20 12.18 0.72
CA PHE A 143 -2.46 13.55 0.26
C PHE A 143 -1.34 14.53 0.68
N PRO A 144 -0.94 14.59 1.97
CA PRO A 144 0.12 15.49 2.39
C PRO A 144 1.47 15.17 1.74
N LYS A 145 1.85 13.90 1.58
CA LYS A 145 3.06 13.50 0.85
C LYS A 145 3.01 13.91 -0.62
N LYS A 146 1.88 13.69 -1.29
CA LYS A 146 1.71 14.08 -2.69
C LYS A 146 1.89 15.58 -2.86
N TYR A 147 1.34 16.37 -1.94
CA TYR A 147 1.52 17.81 -1.95
C TYR A 147 2.98 18.21 -1.63
N ASN A 148 3.51 17.81 -0.48
CA ASN A 148 4.83 18.26 -0.04
C ASN A 148 5.93 17.83 -1.01
N LYS A 149 6.02 16.52 -1.32
CA LYS A 149 7.09 15.99 -2.17
C LYS A 149 6.86 16.38 -3.64
N TYR A 150 5.72 16.06 -4.22
CA TYR A 150 5.57 16.08 -5.68
C TYR A 150 5.00 17.41 -6.25
N VAL A 151 4.40 18.25 -5.41
CA VAL A 151 4.00 19.60 -5.82
C VAL A 151 5.04 20.62 -5.40
N LYS A 152 5.40 20.65 -4.11
CA LYS A 152 6.22 21.71 -3.51
C LYS A 152 7.72 21.50 -3.72
N GLU A 153 8.25 20.32 -3.41
CA GLU A 153 9.69 20.03 -3.49
C GLU A 153 10.14 19.71 -4.93
N ASP A 154 9.56 18.69 -5.53
CA ASP A 154 10.00 18.15 -6.81
C ASP A 154 9.33 18.82 -8.02
N SER A 155 8.25 19.61 -7.82
CA SER A 155 7.48 20.28 -8.88
C SER A 155 7.03 19.34 -10.03
N ILE A 156 6.66 18.12 -9.71
CA ILE A 156 6.24 17.08 -10.68
C ILE A 156 4.86 17.37 -11.24
N ILE A 157 3.95 17.87 -10.40
CA ILE A 157 2.59 18.30 -10.76
C ILE A 157 2.30 19.67 -10.18
N SER A 158 1.38 20.40 -10.82
CA SER A 158 0.95 21.71 -10.32
C SER A 158 0.03 21.59 -9.10
N VAL A 159 -0.06 22.68 -8.31
CA VAL A 159 -1.06 22.82 -7.23
C VAL A 159 -2.47 22.57 -7.76
N ALA A 160 -2.81 23.14 -8.93
CA ALA A 160 -4.13 22.94 -9.55
C ALA A 160 -4.43 21.47 -9.85
N LYS A 161 -3.47 20.72 -10.43
CA LYS A 161 -3.60 19.28 -10.68
C LYS A 161 -3.81 18.50 -9.38
N PHE A 162 -3.05 18.83 -8.33
CA PHE A 162 -3.23 18.20 -7.01
C PHE A 162 -4.62 18.47 -6.43
N ILE A 163 -5.07 19.72 -6.41
CA ILE A 163 -6.37 20.11 -5.84
C ILE A 163 -7.50 19.47 -6.63
N ASN A 164 -7.51 19.62 -7.96
CA ASN A 164 -8.57 19.08 -8.80
C ASN A 164 -8.67 17.55 -8.72
N GLY A 165 -7.52 16.86 -8.82
CA GLY A 165 -7.45 15.40 -8.72
C GLY A 165 -7.74 14.86 -7.32
N SER A 166 -7.72 15.71 -6.29
CA SER A 166 -8.09 15.34 -4.92
C SER A 166 -9.52 15.74 -4.54
N SER A 167 -10.26 16.43 -5.43
CA SER A 167 -11.58 16.98 -5.16
C SER A 167 -12.53 16.88 -6.35
N SER A 168 -12.52 17.87 -7.24
CA SER A 168 -13.54 18.00 -8.29
C SER A 168 -13.48 16.91 -9.36
N GLU A 169 -12.31 16.49 -9.79
CA GLU A 169 -12.14 15.39 -10.76
C GLU A 169 -12.57 14.06 -10.14
N THR A 170 -12.18 13.78 -8.90
CA THR A 170 -12.61 12.59 -8.16
C THR A 170 -14.13 12.57 -7.98
N ALA A 171 -14.75 13.70 -7.57
CA ALA A 171 -16.18 13.79 -7.43
C ALA A 171 -16.93 13.56 -8.77
N ALA A 172 -16.38 14.04 -9.89
CA ALA A 172 -16.94 13.81 -11.21
C ALA A 172 -16.85 12.34 -11.64
N ILE A 173 -15.70 11.68 -11.45
CA ILE A 173 -15.48 10.27 -11.77
C ILE A 173 -16.47 9.36 -11.00
N PHE A 174 -16.64 9.61 -9.71
CA PHE A 174 -17.54 8.82 -8.86
C PHE A 174 -18.99 9.32 -8.92
N LYS A 175 -19.29 10.34 -9.75
CA LYS A 175 -20.62 10.94 -9.89
C LYS A 175 -21.22 11.37 -8.54
N ILE A 176 -20.38 11.95 -7.66
CA ILE A 176 -20.81 12.46 -6.36
C ILE A 176 -21.44 13.85 -6.56
N PRO A 177 -22.77 14.01 -6.34
CA PRO A 177 -23.44 15.26 -6.62
C PRO A 177 -23.08 16.35 -5.61
N ASN A 178 -22.94 17.58 -6.09
CA ASN A 178 -22.77 18.80 -5.28
C ASN A 178 -21.58 18.75 -4.29
N ARG A 179 -20.47 18.08 -4.65
CA ARG A 179 -19.24 18.03 -3.85
C ARG A 179 -18.00 18.30 -4.73
N GLY A 180 -16.85 18.51 -4.07
CA GLY A 180 -15.57 18.70 -4.72
C GLY A 180 -15.31 20.09 -5.30
N LYS A 181 -16.23 21.05 -5.09
CA LYS A 181 -16.07 22.46 -5.54
C LYS A 181 -16.62 23.40 -4.48
N ILE A 182 -15.97 24.57 -4.33
CA ILE A 182 -16.52 25.69 -3.56
C ILE A 182 -17.47 26.45 -4.48
N LYS A 183 -18.77 26.19 -4.34
CA LYS A 183 -19.83 26.75 -5.17
C LYS A 183 -21.14 26.82 -4.39
N GLU A 184 -21.97 27.84 -4.66
CA GLU A 184 -23.30 27.95 -4.09
C GLU A 184 -24.16 26.71 -4.40
N GLY A 185 -24.86 26.20 -3.38
CA GLY A 185 -25.65 24.97 -3.46
C GLY A 185 -24.85 23.67 -3.32
N TYR A 186 -23.53 23.74 -3.12
CA TYR A 186 -22.67 22.60 -2.86
C TYR A 186 -22.50 22.37 -1.36
N PHE A 187 -22.23 21.11 -0.98
CA PHE A 187 -21.86 20.78 0.40
C PHE A 187 -20.51 21.42 0.76
N ALA A 188 -20.41 21.95 1.97
CA ALA A 188 -19.22 22.64 2.47
C ALA A 188 -18.19 21.64 3.06
N ASP A 189 -17.74 20.67 2.27
CA ASP A 189 -16.61 19.81 2.63
C ASP A 189 -15.32 20.58 2.37
N VAL A 190 -14.87 21.36 3.35
CA VAL A 190 -13.76 22.30 3.21
C VAL A 190 -12.57 21.83 4.07
N ILE A 191 -11.40 21.80 3.45
CA ILE A 191 -10.12 21.56 4.12
C ILE A 191 -9.29 22.85 4.05
N ILE A 192 -8.77 23.29 5.20
CA ILE A 192 -7.84 24.40 5.30
C ILE A 192 -6.48 23.86 5.66
N PHE A 193 -5.46 24.16 4.87
CA PHE A 193 -4.09 23.77 5.16
C PHE A 193 -3.10 24.92 4.92
N ASP A 194 -2.01 24.92 5.67
CA ASP A 194 -0.91 25.84 5.46
C ASP A 194 0.06 25.24 4.42
N PRO A 195 0.24 25.87 3.23
CA PRO A 195 1.13 25.37 2.19
C PRO A 195 2.59 25.21 2.61
N LYS A 196 3.03 25.92 3.64
CA LYS A 196 4.41 25.87 4.13
C LYS A 196 4.67 24.64 5.00
N THR A 197 3.66 24.23 5.79
CA THR A 197 3.79 23.20 6.82
C THR A 197 3.02 21.92 6.51
N PHE A 198 2.16 21.91 5.47
CA PHE A 198 1.38 20.74 5.10
C PHE A 198 2.29 19.62 4.56
N LYS A 199 2.51 18.60 5.39
CA LYS A 199 3.32 17.42 5.06
C LYS A 199 2.87 16.18 5.81
N ASP A 200 3.25 15.01 5.28
CA ASP A 200 3.06 13.73 5.95
C ASP A 200 4.05 13.53 7.10
N LYS A 201 3.61 12.79 8.10
CA LYS A 201 4.43 12.30 9.22
C LYS A 201 4.42 10.78 9.31
N ALA A 202 3.34 10.16 8.82
CA ALA A 202 3.21 8.70 8.82
C ALA A 202 4.36 8.07 8.00
N ASN A 203 4.94 7.02 8.56
CA ASN A 203 6.00 6.23 7.95
C ASN A 203 5.76 4.74 8.21
N TYR A 204 6.62 3.86 7.74
CA TYR A 204 6.43 2.41 7.88
C TYR A 204 6.69 1.90 9.31
N THR A 205 7.34 2.70 10.16
CA THR A 205 7.53 2.37 11.58
C THR A 205 6.34 2.84 12.42
N ASP A 206 5.78 4.00 12.09
CA ASP A 206 4.56 4.54 12.69
C ASP A 206 3.63 5.07 11.58
N ALA A 207 2.71 4.21 11.18
CA ALA A 207 1.76 4.50 10.12
C ALA A 207 0.52 5.30 10.59
N THR A 208 0.44 5.62 11.88
CA THR A 208 -0.74 6.24 12.51
C THR A 208 -0.61 7.75 12.70
N LEU A 209 0.56 8.30 12.46
CA LEU A 209 0.83 9.73 12.62
C LEU A 209 -0.01 10.58 11.65
N TYR A 210 -0.69 11.58 12.21
CA TYR A 210 -1.45 12.55 11.41
C TYR A 210 -0.51 13.54 10.70
N ALA A 211 -1.01 14.09 9.59
CA ALA A 211 -0.31 15.14 8.84
C ALA A 211 -0.15 16.42 9.69
N GLU A 212 0.89 17.20 9.39
CA GLU A 212 1.06 18.57 9.87
C GLU A 212 0.39 19.56 8.89
N GLY A 213 0.12 20.79 9.38
CA GLY A 213 -0.35 21.91 8.57
C GLY A 213 -1.83 21.87 8.20
N LEU A 214 -2.64 21.01 8.80
CA LEU A 214 -4.10 21.02 8.74
C LEU A 214 -4.68 21.88 9.87
N LYS A 215 -5.78 22.61 9.56
CA LYS A 215 -6.54 23.43 10.52
C LYS A 215 -7.98 22.97 10.55
#